data_e3762f8331bd6858825085e1c6930a3e
#
_entry.id   e3762f8331bd6858825085e1c6930a3e
#
_cell.length_a   1.000
_cell.length_b   1.000
_cell.length_c   1.000
_cell.angle_alpha   90.00
_cell.angle_beta   90.00
_cell.angle_gamma   90.00
#
_symmetry.space_group_name_H-M   'P 1'
#
loop_
_entity.id
_entity.type
_entity.pdbx_description
1 polymer ?
#
loop_
_entity_poly.entity_id
_entity_poly.type
_entity_poly.pdbx_seq_one_letter_code
_entity_poly.pdbx_strand_id
1 'polypeptide(L)'
;GKILYPAASNFAAWQVAKSLGISAAQGWSRFEVLQPMYNLVKRQAEVEILPHARSENLGVITYNPLGGGMLSGKYTGDRQSDSARLDDDDMYQKRYGDEWMLDTTRRFTQFAAEHGYHPVSLAVAWVSHHPAVTAPILGARNVAQLEDALRSVDIQLSSELYAEICGLTPTPPSATD
;
A
#
# COMPACT_ATOMS: atom_id res chain seq x y z
N GLY A 1 -11.37 28.86 -1.93
CA GLY A 1 -10.04 29.02 -2.49
C GLY A 1 -8.90 28.58 -1.56
N LYS A 2 -9.19 28.07 -0.34
CA LYS A 2 -8.15 27.55 0.58
C LYS A 2 -7.82 26.08 0.31
N ILE A 3 -8.74 25.32 -0.27
CA ILE A 3 -8.57 23.93 -0.69
C ILE A 3 -8.99 23.84 -2.15
N LEU A 4 -8.16 23.21 -2.98
CA LEU A 4 -8.45 22.99 -4.40
C LEU A 4 -9.13 21.64 -4.61
N TYR A 5 -8.60 20.57 -3.99
CA TYR A 5 -9.07 19.21 -4.17
C TYR A 5 -9.30 18.55 -2.80
N PRO A 6 -10.56 18.39 -2.35
CA PRO A 6 -10.85 17.65 -1.13
C PRO A 6 -10.57 16.16 -1.33
N ALA A 7 -10.09 15.51 -0.27
CA ALA A 7 -9.75 14.10 -0.27
C ALA A 7 -10.39 13.36 0.91
N ALA A 8 -10.56 12.04 0.77
CA ALA A 8 -11.01 11.17 1.85
C ALA A 8 -9.96 10.10 2.15
N SER A 9 -9.77 9.81 3.45
CA SER A 9 -8.86 8.76 3.90
C SER A 9 -9.58 7.79 4.82
N ASN A 10 -9.32 6.48 4.64
CA ASN A 10 -9.90 5.41 5.44
C ASN A 10 -11.45 5.35 5.42
N PHE A 11 -12.05 5.76 4.33
CA PHE A 11 -13.46 5.56 4.06
C PHE A 11 -13.67 4.24 3.31
N ALA A 12 -14.76 3.55 3.63
CA ALA A 12 -15.22 2.44 2.81
C ALA A 12 -15.72 2.95 1.44
N ALA A 13 -15.64 2.10 0.41
CA ALA A 13 -16.06 2.48 -0.95
C ALA A 13 -17.51 3.01 -1.00
N TRP A 14 -18.45 2.36 -0.26
CA TRP A 14 -19.84 2.82 -0.20
C TRP A 14 -20.01 4.20 0.44
N GLN A 15 -19.15 4.57 1.41
CA GLN A 15 -19.18 5.89 2.03
C GLN A 15 -18.73 6.97 1.04
N VAL A 16 -17.70 6.67 0.26
CA VAL A 16 -17.25 7.57 -0.81
C VAL A 16 -18.32 7.73 -1.87
N ALA A 17 -18.88 6.63 -2.37
CA ALA A 17 -19.96 6.65 -3.37
C ALA A 17 -21.16 7.49 -2.91
N LYS A 18 -21.58 7.29 -1.64
CA LYS A 18 -22.66 8.09 -1.03
C LYS A 18 -22.30 9.58 -0.96
N SER A 19 -21.06 9.91 -0.57
CA SER A 19 -20.60 11.29 -0.49
C SER A 19 -20.55 11.97 -1.86
N LEU A 20 -20.11 11.26 -2.90
CA LEU A 20 -20.11 11.73 -4.29
C LEU A 20 -21.53 12.03 -4.77
N GLY A 21 -22.50 11.13 -4.48
CA GLY A 21 -23.92 11.32 -4.80
C GLY A 21 -24.52 12.54 -4.10
N ILE A 22 -24.20 12.76 -2.81
CA ILE A 22 -24.66 13.94 -2.07
C ILE A 22 -24.06 15.22 -2.68
N SER A 23 -22.75 15.24 -2.97
CA SER A 23 -22.10 16.38 -3.59
C SER A 23 -22.73 16.73 -4.93
N ALA A 24 -23.00 15.73 -5.77
CA ALA A 24 -23.67 15.93 -7.06
C ALA A 24 -25.07 16.49 -6.90
N ALA A 25 -25.86 15.96 -5.96
CA ALA A 25 -27.23 16.42 -5.71
C ALA A 25 -27.31 17.86 -5.16
N GLN A 26 -26.30 18.28 -4.40
CA GLN A 26 -26.26 19.60 -3.76
C GLN A 26 -25.43 20.63 -4.54
N GLY A 27 -24.78 20.25 -5.64
CA GLY A 27 -23.87 21.12 -6.36
C GLY A 27 -22.61 21.48 -5.57
N TRP A 28 -22.16 20.60 -4.65
CA TRP A 28 -20.96 20.79 -3.85
C TRP A 28 -19.72 20.19 -4.53
N SER A 29 -18.53 20.68 -4.10
CA SER A 29 -17.27 20.05 -4.52
C SER A 29 -17.20 18.61 -4.05
N ARG A 30 -16.87 17.70 -4.98
CA ARG A 30 -16.73 16.27 -4.69
C ARG A 30 -15.34 15.97 -4.12
N PHE A 31 -15.17 14.81 -3.50
CA PHE A 31 -13.83 14.27 -3.29
C PHE A 31 -13.20 13.94 -4.63
N GLU A 32 -11.92 14.30 -4.77
CA GLU A 32 -11.12 14.07 -5.99
C GLU A 32 -10.01 13.03 -5.77
N VAL A 33 -9.67 12.77 -4.49
CA VAL A 33 -8.57 11.86 -4.14
C VAL A 33 -8.96 10.97 -2.97
N LEU A 34 -8.55 9.72 -3.02
CA LEU A 34 -8.61 8.77 -1.91
C LEU A 34 -7.21 8.47 -1.37
N GLN A 35 -7.12 8.32 -0.05
CA GLN A 35 -5.88 7.91 0.61
C GLN A 35 -6.11 6.62 1.41
N PRO A 36 -6.12 5.43 0.78
CA PRO A 36 -6.22 4.15 1.45
C PRO A 36 -4.86 3.62 1.90
N MET A 37 -4.85 2.71 2.90
CA MET A 37 -3.72 1.84 3.14
C MET A 37 -3.62 0.82 2.01
N TYR A 38 -2.41 0.63 1.46
CA TYR A 38 -2.18 -0.39 0.44
C TYR A 38 -0.72 -0.85 0.44
N ASN A 39 -0.50 -2.13 0.61
CA ASN A 39 0.80 -2.81 0.52
C ASN A 39 0.59 -4.32 0.35
N LEU A 40 1.66 -5.07 0.13
CA LEU A 40 1.62 -6.49 -0.18
C LEU A 40 0.97 -7.36 0.93
N VAL A 41 1.01 -6.93 2.19
CA VAL A 41 0.37 -7.63 3.31
C VAL A 41 -0.95 -6.99 3.76
N LYS A 42 -1.42 -5.95 3.09
CA LYS A 42 -2.72 -5.28 3.29
C LYS A 42 -3.31 -4.88 1.94
N ARG A 43 -3.91 -5.87 1.26
CA ARG A 43 -4.46 -5.74 -0.10
C ARG A 43 -5.96 -5.48 -0.15
N GLN A 44 -6.65 -5.30 0.99
CA GLN A 44 -8.11 -5.14 1.04
C GLN A 44 -8.64 -3.99 0.17
N ALA A 45 -7.82 -2.97 -0.11
CA ALA A 45 -8.21 -1.89 -1.01
C ALA A 45 -8.52 -2.37 -2.44
N GLU A 46 -7.97 -3.52 -2.88
CA GLU A 46 -8.20 -4.10 -4.21
C GLU A 46 -9.64 -4.60 -4.39
N VAL A 47 -10.34 -4.89 -3.28
CA VAL A 47 -11.68 -5.49 -3.34
C VAL A 47 -12.72 -4.48 -3.84
N GLU A 48 -12.77 -3.28 -3.26
CA GLU A 48 -13.76 -2.28 -3.63
C GLU A 48 -13.17 -0.87 -3.82
N ILE A 49 -12.21 -0.45 -2.97
CA ILE A 49 -11.74 0.95 -2.95
C ILE A 49 -11.04 1.32 -4.27
N LEU A 50 -10.11 0.49 -4.73
CA LEU A 50 -9.36 0.74 -5.97
C LEU A 50 -10.25 0.61 -7.23
N PRO A 51 -11.10 -0.42 -7.36
CA PRO A 51 -12.09 -0.49 -8.44
C PRO A 51 -13.06 0.71 -8.45
N HIS A 52 -13.56 1.11 -7.28
CA HIS A 52 -14.43 2.28 -7.15
C HIS A 52 -13.71 3.57 -7.56
N ALA A 53 -12.48 3.78 -7.11
CA ALA A 53 -11.69 4.94 -7.48
C ALA A 53 -11.50 5.05 -9.01
N ARG A 54 -11.26 3.93 -9.69
CA ARG A 54 -11.18 3.89 -11.16
C ARG A 54 -12.51 4.22 -11.83
N SER A 55 -13.61 3.64 -11.33
CA SER A 55 -14.96 3.89 -11.86
C SER A 55 -15.35 5.37 -11.77
N GLU A 56 -14.99 6.03 -10.66
CA GLU A 56 -15.30 7.42 -10.38
C GLU A 56 -14.24 8.42 -10.85
N ASN A 57 -13.16 7.93 -11.49
CA ASN A 57 -12.00 8.73 -11.92
C ASN A 57 -11.39 9.56 -10.76
N LEU A 58 -11.20 8.93 -9.60
CA LEU A 58 -10.56 9.52 -8.43
C LEU A 58 -9.07 9.24 -8.44
N GLY A 59 -8.26 10.21 -8.04
CA GLY A 59 -6.85 9.98 -7.73
C GLY A 59 -6.69 9.10 -6.49
N VAL A 60 -5.67 8.26 -6.46
CA VAL A 60 -5.36 7.41 -5.30
C VAL A 60 -3.92 7.62 -4.86
N ILE A 61 -3.74 8.13 -3.65
CA ILE A 61 -2.43 8.22 -2.99
C ILE A 61 -2.41 7.24 -1.82
N THR A 62 -1.66 6.17 -1.94
CA THR A 62 -1.66 5.12 -0.91
C THR A 62 -0.68 5.42 0.21
N TYR A 63 -1.01 5.06 1.45
CA TYR A 63 -0.08 5.17 2.56
C TYR A 63 0.42 3.80 3.02
N ASN A 64 1.58 3.81 3.69
CA ASN A 64 2.20 2.65 4.32
C ASN A 64 2.63 1.55 3.32
N PRO A 65 3.28 1.88 2.20
CA PRO A 65 3.64 0.90 1.16
C PRO A 65 4.58 -0.21 1.66
N LEU A 66 5.30 0.02 2.76
CA LEU A 66 6.22 -0.95 3.36
C LEU A 66 5.61 -1.77 4.50
N GLY A 67 4.28 -1.70 4.73
CA GLY A 67 3.64 -2.44 5.81
C GLY A 67 4.24 -2.14 7.21
N GLY A 68 4.39 -0.85 7.57
CA GLY A 68 5.05 -0.47 8.82
C GLY A 68 6.54 -0.77 8.86
N GLY A 69 7.13 -1.07 7.71
CA GLY A 69 8.53 -1.46 7.55
C GLY A 69 8.74 -2.98 7.56
N MET A 70 7.69 -3.80 7.61
CA MET A 70 7.82 -5.27 7.50
C MET A 70 8.54 -5.65 6.21
N LEU A 71 8.04 -5.15 5.08
CA LEU A 71 8.55 -5.48 3.75
C LEU A 71 10.00 -5.01 3.49
N SER A 72 10.62 -4.30 4.44
CA SER A 72 12.06 -4.00 4.36
C SER A 72 12.98 -5.16 4.75
N GLY A 73 12.41 -6.25 5.31
CA GLY A 73 13.16 -7.42 5.77
C GLY A 73 13.81 -7.28 7.16
N LYS A 74 13.68 -6.12 7.83
CA LYS A 74 14.32 -5.89 9.14
C LYS A 74 13.80 -6.79 10.27
N TYR A 75 12.65 -7.45 10.05
CA TYR A 75 12.03 -8.37 11.02
C TYR A 75 12.23 -9.84 10.67
N THR A 76 13.00 -10.16 9.61
CA THR A 76 13.18 -11.54 9.12
C THR A 76 14.50 -12.19 9.53
N GLY A 77 15.43 -11.45 10.19
CA GLY A 77 16.71 -11.95 10.66
C GLY A 77 16.73 -12.21 12.17
N ASP A 78 17.75 -12.95 12.64
CA ASP A 78 18.01 -13.22 14.08
C ASP A 78 18.34 -11.95 14.92
N ARG A 79 18.50 -10.83 14.28
CA ARG A 79 18.68 -9.53 14.94
C ARG A 79 17.32 -8.86 15.11
N GLN A 80 16.74 -8.97 16.28
CA GLN A 80 15.77 -8.00 16.79
C GLN A 80 16.44 -6.61 16.70
N SER A 81 16.01 -5.79 15.76
CA SER A 81 16.51 -4.42 15.70
C SER A 81 15.92 -3.63 16.86
N ASP A 82 16.77 -2.97 17.65
CA ASP A 82 16.46 -2.21 18.89
C ASP A 82 15.46 -1.04 18.73
N SER A 83 14.63 -1.00 17.72
CA SER A 83 13.61 0.05 17.52
C SER A 83 12.47 -0.38 16.61
N ALA A 84 11.98 -1.59 16.78
CA ALA A 84 10.92 -2.13 15.95
C ALA A 84 9.56 -1.59 16.42
N ARG A 85 8.89 -0.78 15.59
CA ARG A 85 7.51 -0.30 15.83
C ARG A 85 6.51 -1.43 16.12
N LEU A 86 6.82 -2.66 15.69
CA LEU A 86 6.00 -3.83 15.98
C LEU A 86 6.03 -4.22 17.46
N ASP A 87 7.12 -3.96 18.16
CA ASP A 87 7.27 -4.34 19.57
C ASP A 87 6.76 -3.25 20.53
N ASP A 88 6.75 -1.98 20.09
CA ASP A 88 6.47 -0.82 20.94
C ASP A 88 5.07 -0.22 20.73
N ASP A 89 4.28 -0.66 19.73
CA ASP A 89 3.00 -0.05 19.37
C ASP A 89 1.90 -1.09 19.19
N ASP A 90 0.99 -1.19 20.15
CA ASP A 90 -0.19 -2.08 20.14
C ASP A 90 -1.01 -1.99 18.84
N MET A 91 -1.06 -0.81 18.21
CA MET A 91 -1.78 -0.60 16.96
C MET A 91 -1.06 -1.31 15.80
N TYR A 92 0.27 -1.27 15.78
CA TYR A 92 1.05 -1.97 14.75
C TYR A 92 1.03 -3.49 14.95
N GLN A 93 1.08 -3.99 16.18
CA GLN A 93 0.92 -5.42 16.47
C GLN A 93 -0.46 -5.93 16.02
N LYS A 94 -1.53 -5.23 16.35
CA LYS A 94 -2.89 -5.58 15.89
C LYS A 94 -3.04 -5.52 14.36
N ARG A 95 -2.28 -4.68 13.69
CA ARG A 95 -2.37 -4.46 12.24
C ARG A 95 -1.52 -5.43 11.44
N TYR A 96 -0.37 -5.86 11.98
CA TYR A 96 0.66 -6.61 11.27
C TYR A 96 1.17 -7.85 12.04
N GLY A 97 0.51 -8.24 13.13
CA GLY A 97 0.95 -9.35 14.00
C GLY A 97 0.59 -10.75 13.51
N ASP A 98 -0.15 -10.88 12.42
CA ASP A 98 -0.55 -12.18 11.90
C ASP A 98 0.66 -12.95 11.34
N GLU A 99 0.79 -14.24 11.67
CA GLU A 99 1.92 -15.08 11.28
C GLU A 99 2.10 -15.17 9.76
N TRP A 100 1.00 -15.21 8.99
CA TRP A 100 1.05 -15.24 7.53
C TRP A 100 1.71 -13.99 6.92
N MET A 101 1.63 -12.84 7.59
CA MET A 101 2.28 -11.61 7.13
C MET A 101 3.79 -11.68 7.28
N LEU A 102 4.28 -12.31 8.37
CA LEU A 102 5.71 -12.56 8.56
C LEU A 102 6.23 -13.57 7.53
N ASP A 103 5.46 -14.63 7.25
CA ASP A 103 5.81 -15.60 6.22
C ASP A 103 5.85 -14.95 4.83
N THR A 104 4.84 -14.16 4.48
CA THR A 104 4.84 -13.37 3.24
C THR A 104 6.06 -12.45 3.17
N THR A 105 6.42 -11.79 4.28
CA THR A 105 7.61 -10.93 4.33
C THR A 105 8.89 -11.69 4.05
N ARG A 106 9.08 -12.89 4.64
CA ARG A 106 10.25 -13.74 4.39
C ARG A 106 10.34 -14.12 2.92
N ARG A 107 9.23 -14.65 2.36
CA ARG A 107 9.18 -15.03 0.93
C ARG A 107 9.42 -13.84 0.02
N PHE A 108 8.86 -12.68 0.32
CA PHE A 108 9.05 -11.47 -0.46
C PHE A 108 10.50 -10.97 -0.42
N THR A 109 11.15 -10.95 0.74
CA THR A 109 12.55 -10.50 0.85
C THR A 109 13.52 -11.48 0.19
N GLN A 110 13.25 -12.77 0.26
CA GLN A 110 14.00 -13.79 -0.47
C GLN A 110 13.83 -13.59 -1.98
N PHE A 111 12.59 -13.44 -2.46
CA PHE A 111 12.28 -13.18 -3.85
C PHE A 111 12.99 -11.92 -4.38
N ALA A 112 12.97 -10.83 -3.61
CA ALA A 112 13.68 -9.61 -3.98
C ALA A 112 15.20 -9.86 -4.16
N ALA A 113 15.83 -10.60 -3.23
CA ALA A 113 17.25 -10.93 -3.31
C ALA A 113 17.56 -11.82 -4.51
N GLU A 114 16.76 -12.85 -4.80
CA GLU A 114 16.94 -13.76 -5.94
C GLU A 114 16.83 -13.03 -7.29
N HIS A 115 16.04 -11.96 -7.35
CA HIS A 115 15.87 -11.13 -8.57
C HIS A 115 16.75 -9.87 -8.58
N GLY A 116 17.66 -9.72 -7.60
CA GLY A 116 18.59 -8.59 -7.54
C GLY A 116 17.97 -7.25 -7.17
N TYR A 117 16.80 -7.24 -6.53
CA TYR A 117 16.12 -6.03 -6.09
C TYR A 117 16.34 -5.75 -4.60
N HIS A 118 16.44 -4.47 -4.26
CA HIS A 118 16.30 -4.06 -2.87
C HIS A 118 14.82 -4.18 -2.42
N PRO A 119 14.50 -4.85 -1.30
CA PRO A 119 13.11 -5.14 -0.92
C PRO A 119 12.26 -3.88 -0.73
N VAL A 120 12.83 -2.79 -0.18
CA VAL A 120 12.11 -1.51 -0.04
C VAL A 120 11.72 -0.95 -1.40
N SER A 121 12.66 -0.92 -2.35
CA SER A 121 12.41 -0.41 -3.71
C SER A 121 11.36 -1.26 -4.44
N LEU A 122 11.46 -2.59 -4.33
CA LEU A 122 10.52 -3.52 -4.95
C LEU A 122 9.11 -3.38 -4.37
N ALA A 123 8.97 -3.25 -3.04
CA ALA A 123 7.67 -3.06 -2.39
C ALA A 123 6.97 -1.78 -2.82
N VAL A 124 7.71 -0.67 -2.94
CA VAL A 124 7.19 0.60 -3.43
C VAL A 124 6.82 0.51 -4.92
N ALA A 125 7.68 -0.12 -5.75
CA ALA A 125 7.41 -0.33 -7.17
C ALA A 125 6.15 -1.18 -7.37
N TRP A 126 5.95 -2.24 -6.57
CA TRP A 126 4.75 -3.07 -6.62
C TRP A 126 3.47 -2.27 -6.36
N VAL A 127 3.47 -1.41 -5.34
CA VAL A 127 2.32 -0.51 -5.05
C VAL A 127 2.08 0.45 -6.22
N SER A 128 3.15 1.06 -6.75
CA SER A 128 3.08 2.03 -7.85
C SER A 128 2.61 1.41 -9.17
N HIS A 129 2.85 0.11 -9.36
CA HIS A 129 2.46 -0.62 -10.58
C HIS A 129 0.94 -0.83 -10.69
N HIS A 130 0.21 -0.80 -9.58
CA HIS A 130 -1.25 -1.01 -9.62
C HIS A 130 -1.94 0.11 -10.39
N PRO A 131 -2.75 -0.19 -11.43
CA PRO A 131 -3.26 0.82 -12.37
C PRO A 131 -4.24 1.83 -11.77
N ALA A 132 -4.75 1.60 -10.57
CA ALA A 132 -5.59 2.55 -9.84
C ALA A 132 -4.78 3.46 -8.91
N VAL A 133 -3.50 3.21 -8.68
CA VAL A 133 -2.66 4.00 -7.78
C VAL A 133 -1.99 5.13 -8.55
N THR A 134 -2.22 6.36 -8.10
CA THR A 134 -1.55 7.55 -8.66
C THR A 134 -0.13 7.68 -8.11
N ALA A 135 0.04 7.52 -6.79
CA ALA A 135 1.35 7.54 -6.14
C ALA A 135 1.28 6.94 -4.72
N PRO A 136 2.33 6.25 -4.25
CA PRO A 136 2.51 5.90 -2.84
C PRO A 136 3.10 7.06 -2.05
N ILE A 137 2.68 7.23 -0.80
CA ILE A 137 3.28 8.15 0.17
C ILE A 137 4.45 7.44 0.84
N LEU A 138 5.64 8.00 0.67
CA LEU A 138 6.87 7.48 1.26
C LEU A 138 7.15 8.14 2.61
N GLY A 139 7.61 7.35 3.58
CA GLY A 139 8.11 7.82 4.87
C GLY A 139 9.52 7.30 5.10
N ALA A 140 10.45 8.17 5.49
CA ALA A 140 11.82 7.82 5.82
C ALA A 140 12.29 8.55 7.07
N ARG A 141 13.16 7.92 7.88
CA ARG A 141 13.78 8.53 9.07
C ARG A 141 15.12 9.20 8.76
N ASN A 142 15.73 8.83 7.63
CA ASN A 142 17.02 9.34 7.17
C ASN A 142 17.10 9.27 5.64
N VAL A 143 18.12 9.90 5.08
CA VAL A 143 18.34 10.00 3.63
C VAL A 143 18.50 8.62 2.99
N ALA A 144 19.28 7.72 3.58
CA ALA A 144 19.52 6.38 3.02
C ALA A 144 18.21 5.59 2.83
N GLN A 145 17.29 5.63 3.82
CA GLN A 145 15.97 5.00 3.69
C GLN A 145 15.12 5.64 2.59
N LEU A 146 15.24 6.96 2.41
CA LEU A 146 14.53 7.65 1.33
C LEU A 146 15.10 7.27 -0.04
N GLU A 147 16.42 7.22 -0.18
CA GLU A 147 17.09 6.79 -1.41
C GLU A 147 16.68 5.37 -1.83
N ASP A 148 16.65 4.42 -0.87
CA ASP A 148 16.20 3.06 -1.14
C ASP A 148 14.74 3.03 -1.63
N ALA A 149 13.86 3.86 -1.07
CA ALA A 149 12.47 3.95 -1.52
C ALA A 149 12.36 4.63 -2.91
N LEU A 150 13.13 5.69 -3.17
CA LEU A 150 13.11 6.42 -4.44
C LEU A 150 13.63 5.59 -5.63
N ARG A 151 14.56 4.65 -5.42
CA ARG A 151 15.00 3.72 -6.47
C ARG A 151 13.87 2.89 -7.08
N SER A 152 12.71 2.87 -6.45
CA SER A 152 11.50 2.23 -7.00
C SER A 152 11.09 2.78 -8.36
N VAL A 153 11.43 4.04 -8.68
CA VAL A 153 11.07 4.67 -9.97
C VAL A 153 11.82 4.05 -11.15
N ASP A 154 12.97 3.41 -10.89
CA ASP A 154 13.80 2.76 -11.89
C ASP A 154 13.37 1.30 -12.14
N ILE A 155 12.44 0.76 -11.33
CA ILE A 155 11.98 -0.63 -11.43
C ILE A 155 10.76 -0.69 -12.36
N GLN A 156 10.95 -1.34 -13.50
CA GLN A 156 9.87 -1.67 -14.44
C GLN A 156 9.41 -3.11 -14.18
N LEU A 157 8.23 -3.27 -13.59
CA LEU A 157 7.64 -4.60 -13.37
C LEU A 157 6.95 -5.08 -14.65
N SER A 158 7.33 -6.27 -15.15
CA SER A 158 6.52 -6.94 -16.15
C SER A 158 5.23 -7.48 -15.51
N SER A 159 4.22 -7.78 -16.33
CA SER A 159 2.97 -8.39 -15.86
C SER A 159 3.21 -9.71 -15.13
N GLU A 160 4.18 -10.51 -15.62
CA GLU A 160 4.56 -11.80 -15.05
C GLU A 160 5.20 -11.60 -13.68
N LEU A 161 6.19 -10.71 -13.57
CA LEU A 161 6.89 -10.42 -12.31
C LEU A 161 5.92 -9.83 -11.26
N TYR A 162 5.02 -8.94 -11.69
CA TYR A 162 3.96 -8.43 -10.80
C TYR A 162 3.04 -9.55 -10.29
N ALA A 163 2.63 -10.47 -11.17
CA ALA A 163 1.79 -11.61 -10.81
C ALA A 163 2.50 -12.57 -9.85
N GLU A 164 3.81 -12.84 -10.06
CA GLU A 164 4.62 -13.65 -9.15
C GLU A 164 4.67 -13.03 -7.76
N ILE A 165 4.92 -11.72 -7.65
CA ILE A 165 4.92 -11.00 -6.37
C ILE A 165 3.53 -11.08 -5.71
N CYS A 166 2.44 -10.91 -6.47
CA CYS A 166 1.08 -11.08 -5.98
C CYS A 166 0.82 -12.48 -5.44
N GLY A 167 1.46 -13.52 -6.00
CA GLY A 167 1.37 -14.92 -5.56
C GLY A 167 2.07 -15.20 -4.21
N LEU A 168 2.90 -14.28 -3.72
CA LEU A 168 3.57 -14.43 -2.42
C LEU A 168 2.65 -14.16 -1.23
N THR A 169 1.47 -13.62 -1.45
CA THR A 169 0.53 -13.21 -0.41
C THR A 169 -0.87 -13.75 -0.69
N PRO A 170 -1.69 -14.00 0.34
CA PRO A 170 -3.09 -14.36 0.13
C PRO A 170 -3.84 -13.29 -0.66
N THR A 171 -4.63 -13.72 -1.63
CA THR A 171 -5.56 -12.84 -2.34
C THR A 171 -6.71 -12.46 -1.40
N PRO A 172 -7.07 -11.18 -1.26
CA PRO A 172 -8.25 -10.80 -0.50
C PRO A 172 -9.51 -11.50 -1.03
N PRO A 173 -10.41 -11.96 -0.16
CA PRO A 173 -11.68 -12.52 -0.62
C PRO A 173 -12.49 -11.46 -1.37
N SER A 174 -13.30 -11.91 -2.32
CA SER A 174 -14.25 -11.03 -3.03
C SER A 174 -15.24 -10.37 -2.05
N ALA A 175 -15.72 -9.19 -2.38
CA ALA A 175 -16.81 -8.54 -1.64
C ALA A 175 -18.16 -9.24 -1.83
N THR A 176 -18.29 -9.99 -2.92
CA THR A 176 -19.50 -10.76 -3.28
C THR A 176 -19.10 -12.18 -3.64
N ASP A 177 -19.91 -13.16 -3.25
CA ASP A 177 -19.76 -14.57 -3.59
C ASP A 177 -20.02 -14.83 -5.10
#